data_335fe76367a5ab19a643d0ce430a1030
#
_entry.id   335fe76367a5ab19a643d0ce430a1030
#
_cell.length_a   1.000
_cell.length_b   1.000
_cell.length_c   1.000
_cell.angle_alpha   90.00
_cell.angle_beta   90.00
_cell.angle_gamma   90.00
#
_symmetry.space_group_name_H-M   'P 1'
#
loop_
_entity.id
_entity.type
_entity.pdbx_description
1 polymer ?
#
loop_
_entity_poly.entity_id
_entity_poly.type
_entity_poly.pdbx_seq_one_letter_code
_entity_poly.pdbx_strand_id
1 'polypeptide(L)'
;ERTEELLEFCDLLKFRKRTVRKLSGGMKRKLMVCRALLTDPEILLLDEPTAGMDALSRRQMWNLLRKLNEKNLTILLTTHYMEEAQSLCNRVALMDHGKLEEVSTPSALIESLGAYAVDEMTADGTQNHYFHTRQEAIRYLEELTGQASLRETTLEDVFVERAGKHLISK
;
A
#
# COMPACT_ATOMS: atom_id res chain seq x y z
N GLU A 1 -3.16 2.85 33.51
CA GLU A 1 -3.76 4.00 32.78
C GLU A 1 -3.25 4.00 31.33
N ARG A 2 -1.99 4.36 31.03
CA ARG A 2 -1.46 4.44 29.65
C ARG A 2 -1.59 3.14 28.85
N THR A 3 -1.32 2.00 29.47
CA THR A 3 -1.45 0.68 28.81
C THR A 3 -2.91 0.38 28.43
N GLU A 4 -3.88 0.73 29.27
CA GLU A 4 -5.29 0.48 28.98
C GLU A 4 -5.78 1.40 27.87
N GLU A 5 -5.40 2.66 27.87
CA GLU A 5 -5.68 3.62 26.80
C GLU A 5 -5.15 3.13 25.44
N LEU A 6 -3.90 2.63 25.39
CA LEU A 6 -3.33 2.09 24.16
C LEU A 6 -3.99 0.80 23.72
N LEU A 7 -4.38 -0.09 24.66
CA LEU A 7 -5.12 -1.30 24.32
C LEU A 7 -6.51 -0.97 23.77
N GLU A 8 -7.18 0.05 24.32
CA GLU A 8 -8.45 0.54 23.80
C GLU A 8 -8.28 1.14 22.40
N PHE A 9 -7.29 2.01 22.21
CA PHE A 9 -6.97 2.60 20.92
C PHE A 9 -6.68 1.56 19.82
N CYS A 10 -6.07 0.43 20.19
CA CYS A 10 -5.77 -0.69 19.30
C CYS A 10 -6.91 -1.73 19.18
N ASP A 11 -8.08 -1.49 19.78
CA ASP A 11 -9.22 -2.44 19.90
C ASP A 11 -8.86 -3.77 20.60
N LEU A 12 -7.94 -3.74 21.54
CA LEU A 12 -7.45 -4.93 22.25
C LEU A 12 -7.89 -5.00 23.73
N LEU A 13 -8.50 -3.95 24.27
CA LEU A 13 -8.81 -3.86 25.70
C LEU A 13 -9.65 -5.06 26.21
N LYS A 14 -10.64 -5.51 25.44
CA LYS A 14 -11.47 -6.68 25.77
C LYS A 14 -10.69 -8.00 25.86
N PHE A 15 -9.48 -8.03 25.33
CA PHE A 15 -8.61 -9.20 25.33
C PHE A 15 -7.46 -9.11 26.35
N ARG A 16 -7.41 -8.06 27.19
CA ARG A 16 -6.33 -7.79 28.14
C ARG A 16 -5.95 -8.95 29.07
N LYS A 17 -6.91 -9.83 29.37
CA LYS A 17 -6.71 -11.02 30.22
C LYS A 17 -6.33 -12.27 29.42
N ARG A 18 -6.31 -12.22 28.09
CA ARG A 18 -5.91 -13.36 27.27
C ARG A 18 -4.39 -13.46 27.13
N THR A 19 -3.88 -14.68 27.13
CA THR A 19 -2.49 -14.91 26.80
C THR A 19 -2.22 -14.61 25.32
N VAL A 20 -1.05 -14.05 24.99
CA VAL A 20 -0.67 -13.68 23.62
C VAL A 20 -0.78 -14.85 22.64
N ARG A 21 -0.54 -16.09 23.11
CA ARG A 21 -0.66 -17.31 22.28
C ARG A 21 -2.07 -17.52 21.73
N LYS A 22 -3.11 -17.05 22.43
CA LYS A 22 -4.54 -17.18 22.06
C LYS A 22 -5.05 -16.01 21.20
N LEU A 23 -4.20 -15.05 20.84
CA LEU A 23 -4.54 -13.96 19.94
C LEU A 23 -4.38 -14.39 18.48
N SER A 24 -5.24 -13.86 17.59
CA SER A 24 -5.09 -14.02 16.15
C SER A 24 -3.80 -13.33 15.64
N GLY A 25 -3.36 -13.65 14.42
CA GLY A 25 -2.19 -13.00 13.80
C GLY A 25 -2.33 -11.48 13.75
N GLY A 26 -3.47 -10.97 13.28
CA GLY A 26 -3.76 -9.54 13.24
C GLY A 26 -3.79 -8.89 14.62
N MET A 27 -4.35 -9.56 15.63
CA MET A 27 -4.32 -9.06 17.01
C MET A 27 -2.91 -9.00 17.58
N LYS A 28 -2.06 -9.99 17.28
CA LYS A 28 -0.64 -9.96 17.68
C LYS A 28 0.11 -8.79 17.05
N ARG A 29 -0.13 -8.52 15.75
CA ARG A 29 0.46 -7.36 15.07
C ARG A 29 0.00 -6.04 15.68
N LYS A 30 -1.31 -5.87 15.94
CA LYS A 30 -1.82 -4.69 16.65
C LYS A 30 -1.20 -4.54 18.04
N LEU A 31 -1.00 -5.64 18.77
CA LEU A 31 -0.36 -5.62 20.08
C LEU A 31 1.13 -5.19 19.99
N MET A 32 1.84 -5.57 18.93
CA MET A 32 3.22 -5.11 18.71
C MET A 32 3.25 -3.59 18.48
N VAL A 33 2.34 -3.04 17.68
CA VAL A 33 2.19 -1.59 17.49
C VAL A 33 1.87 -0.92 18.83
N CYS A 34 0.87 -1.43 19.56
CA CYS A 34 0.48 -0.94 20.89
C CYS A 34 1.68 -0.90 21.85
N ARG A 35 2.51 -1.95 21.86
CA ARG A 35 3.73 -2.01 22.68
C ARG A 35 4.75 -0.96 22.29
N ALA A 36 4.95 -0.73 20.97
CA ALA A 36 5.88 0.30 20.50
C ALA A 36 5.45 1.71 20.89
N LEU A 37 4.14 1.96 21.05
CA LEU A 37 3.58 3.26 21.46
C LEU A 37 3.70 3.54 22.97
N LEU A 38 4.11 2.56 23.79
CA LEU A 38 4.26 2.77 25.24
C LEU A 38 5.32 3.81 25.59
N THR A 39 6.35 3.95 24.76
CA THR A 39 7.46 4.90 24.94
C THR A 39 7.18 6.29 24.37
N ASP A 40 5.97 6.52 23.86
CA ASP A 40 5.55 7.77 23.21
C ASP A 40 6.52 8.24 22.11
N PRO A 41 6.77 7.41 21.09
CA PRO A 41 7.77 7.71 20.08
C PRO A 41 7.34 8.81 19.14
N GLU A 42 8.29 9.59 18.62
CA GLU A 42 8.07 10.55 17.54
C GLU A 42 8.03 9.87 16.16
N ILE A 43 8.74 8.74 16.03
CA ILE A 43 8.85 7.97 14.79
C ILE A 43 8.57 6.50 15.09
N LEU A 44 7.69 5.89 14.28
CA LEU A 44 7.36 4.47 14.32
C LEU A 44 7.88 3.79 13.05
N LEU A 45 8.74 2.79 13.22
CA LEU A 45 9.27 1.98 12.12
C LEU A 45 8.50 0.66 12.06
N LEU A 46 7.94 0.34 10.90
CA LEU A 46 7.14 -0.87 10.67
C LEU A 46 7.68 -1.63 9.46
N ASP A 47 8.06 -2.85 9.69
CA ASP A 47 8.49 -3.75 8.62
C ASP A 47 7.35 -4.70 8.27
N GLU A 48 6.84 -4.58 7.04
CA GLU A 48 5.74 -5.40 6.49
C GLU A 48 4.54 -5.51 7.49
N PRO A 49 3.93 -4.40 7.94
CA PRO A 49 2.99 -4.42 9.06
C PRO A 49 1.74 -5.27 8.83
N THR A 50 1.35 -5.49 7.57
CA THR A 50 0.14 -6.24 7.21
C THR A 50 0.40 -7.57 6.51
N ALA A 51 1.66 -7.98 6.40
CA ALA A 51 2.02 -9.24 5.76
C ALA A 51 1.30 -10.44 6.42
N GLY A 52 0.68 -11.27 5.59
CA GLY A 52 -0.05 -12.46 6.02
C GLY A 52 -1.38 -12.20 6.75
N MET A 53 -1.89 -10.95 6.73
CA MET A 53 -3.22 -10.63 7.26
C MET A 53 -4.30 -10.89 6.22
N ASP A 54 -5.47 -11.33 6.71
CA ASP A 54 -6.70 -11.30 5.92
C ASP A 54 -7.14 -9.86 5.60
N ALA A 55 -8.02 -9.68 4.61
CA ALA A 55 -8.44 -8.37 4.13
C ALA A 55 -9.07 -7.50 5.23
N LEU A 56 -9.86 -8.10 6.15
CA LEU A 56 -10.49 -7.35 7.24
C LEU A 56 -9.46 -6.87 8.26
N SER A 57 -8.56 -7.75 8.67
CA SER A 57 -7.47 -7.43 9.60
C SER A 57 -6.54 -6.38 9.03
N ARG A 58 -6.24 -6.44 7.73
CA ARG A 58 -5.43 -5.44 7.01
C ARG A 58 -6.08 -4.06 7.05
N ARG A 59 -7.38 -3.96 6.70
CA ARG A 59 -8.12 -2.69 6.77
C ARG A 59 -8.15 -2.10 8.19
N GLN A 60 -8.30 -2.95 9.19
CA GLN A 60 -8.25 -2.50 10.58
C GLN A 60 -6.87 -1.97 10.97
N MET A 61 -5.78 -2.59 10.50
CA MET A 61 -4.42 -2.09 10.70
C MET A 61 -4.23 -0.75 9.99
N TRP A 62 -4.65 -0.60 8.74
CA TRP A 62 -4.59 0.66 8.01
C TRP A 62 -5.30 1.79 8.74
N ASN A 63 -6.51 1.53 9.24
CA ASN A 63 -7.26 2.52 10.02
C ASN A 63 -6.52 2.92 11.31
N LEU A 64 -5.86 1.96 11.97
CA LEU A 64 -5.04 2.23 13.16
C LEU A 64 -3.85 3.14 12.79
N LEU A 65 -3.12 2.83 11.71
CA LEU A 65 -1.97 3.61 11.26
C LEU A 65 -2.38 5.03 10.83
N ARG A 66 -3.51 5.20 10.13
CA ARG A 66 -4.04 6.54 9.80
C ARG A 66 -4.33 7.37 11.04
N LYS A 67 -5.03 6.80 12.03
CA LYS A 67 -5.31 7.48 13.30
C LYS A 67 -4.04 7.88 14.06
N LEU A 68 -2.98 7.09 13.97
CA LEU A 68 -1.69 7.43 14.57
C LEU A 68 -1.02 8.60 13.83
N ASN A 69 -1.05 8.59 12.51
CA ASN A 69 -0.50 9.68 11.70
C ASN A 69 -1.27 10.99 11.90
N GLU A 70 -2.60 10.93 12.01
CA GLU A 70 -3.45 12.10 12.38
C GLU A 70 -3.07 12.72 13.73
N LYS A 71 -2.46 11.96 14.63
CA LYS A 71 -1.90 12.43 15.91
C LYS A 71 -0.44 12.90 15.78
N ASN A 72 0.01 13.21 14.57
CA ASN A 72 1.38 13.68 14.25
C ASN A 72 2.49 12.65 14.52
N LEU A 73 2.18 11.36 14.62
CA LEU A 73 3.20 10.33 14.66
C LEU A 73 3.77 10.12 13.26
N THR A 74 5.08 10.29 13.10
CA THR A 74 5.75 9.95 11.85
C THR A 74 5.87 8.44 11.71
N ILE A 75 5.39 7.88 10.59
CA ILE A 75 5.44 6.43 10.35
C ILE A 75 6.28 6.17 9.10
N LEU A 76 7.32 5.36 9.25
CA LEU A 76 8.07 4.78 8.15
C LEU A 76 7.74 3.29 8.09
N LEU A 77 7.16 2.84 6.99
CA LEU A 77 6.85 1.43 6.79
C LEU A 77 7.52 0.88 5.52
N THR A 78 7.85 -0.41 5.56
CA THR A 78 8.20 -1.16 4.35
C THR A 78 6.99 -2.03 3.96
N THR A 79 6.76 -2.19 2.68
CA THR A 79 5.73 -3.09 2.16
C THR A 79 6.03 -3.50 0.72
N HIS A 80 5.58 -4.69 0.33
CA HIS A 80 5.50 -5.13 -1.05
C HIS A 80 4.07 -5.03 -1.61
N TYR A 81 3.10 -4.59 -0.79
CA TYR A 81 1.72 -4.34 -1.23
C TYR A 81 1.58 -2.89 -1.71
N MET A 82 1.54 -2.69 -3.03
CA MET A 82 1.42 -1.35 -3.62
C MET A 82 0.12 -0.65 -3.21
N GLU A 83 -0.97 -1.40 -3.02
CA GLU A 83 -2.23 -0.88 -2.48
C GLU A 83 -2.06 -0.26 -1.09
N GLU A 84 -1.22 -0.87 -0.21
CA GLU A 84 -0.92 -0.34 1.12
C GLU A 84 -0.16 0.98 1.01
N ALA A 85 0.90 1.02 0.19
CA ALA A 85 1.67 2.24 -0.04
C ALA A 85 0.79 3.35 -0.63
N GLN A 86 -0.04 3.05 -1.62
CA GLN A 86 -0.95 4.00 -2.26
C GLN A 86 -2.01 4.54 -1.28
N SER A 87 -2.53 3.68 -0.39
CA SER A 87 -3.62 4.05 0.52
C SER A 87 -3.18 4.77 1.78
N LEU A 88 -1.95 4.53 2.26
CA LEU A 88 -1.49 5.00 3.57
C LEU A 88 -0.42 6.08 3.49
N CYS A 89 0.45 6.03 2.48
CA CYS A 89 1.65 6.82 2.49
C CYS A 89 1.46 8.18 1.83
N ASN A 90 1.93 9.24 2.49
CA ASN A 90 2.03 10.57 1.89
C ASN A 90 3.14 10.63 0.83
N ARG A 91 4.21 9.87 1.05
CA ARG A 91 5.34 9.73 0.13
C ARG A 91 5.75 8.26 0.05
N VAL A 92 6.14 7.82 -1.13
CA VAL A 92 6.62 6.48 -1.42
C VAL A 92 8.04 6.57 -1.95
N ALA A 93 8.90 5.71 -1.45
CA ALA A 93 10.26 5.50 -1.91
C ALA A 93 10.30 4.16 -2.66
N LEU A 94 10.55 4.18 -3.96
CA LEU A 94 10.71 2.97 -4.76
C LEU A 94 12.15 2.50 -4.64
N MET A 95 12.32 1.22 -4.23
CA MET A 95 13.63 0.58 -4.11
C MET A 95 13.73 -0.59 -5.08
N ASP A 96 14.83 -0.65 -5.82
CA ASP A 96 15.18 -1.77 -6.66
C ASP A 96 16.66 -2.15 -6.46
N HIS A 97 16.94 -3.45 -6.33
CA HIS A 97 18.30 -3.99 -6.13
C HIS A 97 19.12 -3.24 -5.06
N GLY A 98 18.48 -2.83 -3.96
CA GLY A 98 19.13 -2.12 -2.84
C GLY A 98 19.41 -0.64 -3.11
N LYS A 99 18.94 -0.08 -4.21
CA LYS A 99 19.04 1.34 -4.55
C LYS A 99 17.69 2.02 -4.43
N LEU A 100 17.73 3.26 -4.00
CA LEU A 100 16.58 4.15 -3.99
C LEU A 100 16.45 4.78 -5.38
N GLU A 101 15.43 4.41 -6.14
CA GLU A 101 15.20 4.89 -7.50
C GLU A 101 14.48 6.24 -7.51
N GLU A 102 13.42 6.36 -6.73
CA GLU A 102 12.62 7.57 -6.70
C GLU A 102 11.87 7.72 -5.37
N VAL A 103 11.65 8.97 -4.96
CA VAL A 103 10.81 9.33 -3.81
C VAL A 103 9.80 10.38 -4.25
N SER A 104 8.51 10.03 -4.23
CA SER A 104 7.44 10.95 -4.63
C SER A 104 6.12 10.64 -3.89
N THR A 105 5.06 11.40 -4.18
CA THR A 105 3.71 11.04 -3.72
C THR A 105 3.15 9.92 -4.60
N PRO A 106 2.27 9.04 -4.07
CA PRO A 106 1.60 8.01 -4.88
C PRO A 106 0.92 8.60 -6.13
N SER A 107 0.22 9.72 -5.99
CA SER A 107 -0.45 10.39 -7.10
C SER A 107 0.51 10.89 -8.17
N ALA A 108 1.62 11.51 -7.79
CA ALA A 108 2.61 11.99 -8.77
C ALA A 108 3.30 10.82 -9.52
N LEU A 109 3.55 9.70 -8.84
CA LEU A 109 4.07 8.48 -9.47
C LEU A 109 3.09 7.92 -10.50
N ILE A 110 1.80 7.82 -10.14
CA ILE A 110 0.74 7.36 -11.04
C ILE A 110 0.60 8.31 -12.23
N GLU A 111 0.55 9.62 -12.00
CA GLU A 111 0.41 10.62 -13.05
C GLU A 111 1.60 10.61 -14.02
N SER A 112 2.81 10.28 -13.55
CA SER A 112 4.00 10.16 -14.41
C SER A 112 3.89 9.02 -15.43
N LEU A 113 3.08 8.00 -15.16
CA LEU A 113 2.79 6.90 -16.09
C LEU A 113 1.56 7.20 -16.96
N GLY A 114 0.56 7.84 -16.37
CA GLY A 114 -0.74 8.15 -16.95
C GLY A 114 -1.85 7.79 -15.98
N ALA A 115 -2.87 8.62 -15.83
CA ALA A 115 -3.95 8.43 -14.86
C ALA A 115 -4.91 7.27 -15.18
N TYR A 116 -4.94 6.85 -16.45
CA TYR A 116 -5.85 5.82 -16.97
C TYR A 116 -5.09 4.72 -17.69
N ALA A 117 -5.52 3.48 -17.49
CA ALA A 117 -4.99 2.30 -18.14
C ALA A 117 -6.07 1.61 -18.97
N VAL A 118 -5.71 1.15 -20.17
CA VAL A 118 -6.50 0.22 -20.97
C VAL A 118 -5.76 -1.12 -20.98
N ASP A 119 -6.41 -2.12 -20.41
CA ASP A 119 -5.91 -3.50 -20.39
C ASP A 119 -6.47 -4.21 -21.61
N GLU A 120 -5.62 -4.51 -22.59
CA GLU A 120 -5.97 -5.20 -23.84
C GLU A 120 -5.62 -6.69 -23.70
N MET A 121 -6.57 -7.57 -23.99
CA MET A 121 -6.34 -9.02 -24.02
C MET A 121 -5.79 -9.41 -25.40
N THR A 122 -4.53 -9.83 -25.44
CA THR A 122 -3.85 -10.34 -26.63
C THR A 122 -3.63 -11.85 -26.54
N ALA A 123 -3.22 -12.48 -27.63
CA ALA A 123 -2.88 -13.91 -27.65
C ALA A 123 -1.72 -14.26 -26.69
N ASP A 124 -0.83 -13.30 -26.43
CA ASP A 124 0.36 -13.47 -25.59
C ASP A 124 0.11 -13.05 -24.12
N GLY A 125 -1.10 -12.58 -23.78
CA GLY A 125 -1.49 -12.14 -22.44
C GLY A 125 -2.11 -10.74 -22.43
N THR A 126 -2.16 -10.12 -21.26
CA THR A 126 -2.70 -8.76 -21.10
C THR A 126 -1.59 -7.74 -21.38
N GLN A 127 -1.86 -6.79 -22.29
CA GLN A 127 -1.03 -5.61 -22.52
C GLN A 127 -1.69 -4.39 -21.90
N ASN A 128 -0.91 -3.59 -21.18
CA ASN A 128 -1.39 -2.39 -20.51
C ASN A 128 -0.92 -1.16 -21.29
N HIS A 129 -1.87 -0.27 -21.61
CA HIS A 129 -1.61 1.00 -22.29
C HIS A 129 -2.03 2.14 -21.37
N TYR A 130 -1.17 3.15 -21.19
CA TYR A 130 -1.38 4.21 -20.21
C TYR A 130 -1.63 5.55 -20.89
N PHE A 131 -2.57 6.32 -20.32
CA PHE A 131 -3.05 7.59 -20.88
C PHE A 131 -3.18 8.63 -19.77
N HIS A 132 -2.88 9.89 -20.09
CA HIS A 132 -3.02 10.97 -19.13
C HIS A 132 -4.47 11.42 -18.95
N THR A 133 -5.29 11.29 -19.99
CA THR A 133 -6.71 11.68 -19.95
C THR A 133 -7.63 10.50 -20.24
N ARG A 134 -8.81 10.54 -19.61
CA ARG A 134 -9.85 9.54 -19.86
C ARG A 134 -10.32 9.53 -21.31
N GLN A 135 -10.30 10.68 -21.96
CA GLN A 135 -10.73 10.81 -23.36
C GLN A 135 -9.78 10.11 -24.32
N GLU A 136 -8.47 10.21 -24.10
CA GLU A 136 -7.46 9.46 -24.87
C GLU A 136 -7.66 7.95 -24.70
N ALA A 137 -7.82 7.51 -23.46
CA ALA A 137 -8.04 6.10 -23.15
C ALA A 137 -9.33 5.54 -23.81
N ILE A 138 -10.42 6.33 -23.82
CA ILE A 138 -11.66 5.93 -24.48
C ILE A 138 -11.48 5.85 -26.01
N ARG A 139 -10.82 6.81 -26.63
CA ARG A 139 -10.55 6.75 -28.08
C ARG A 139 -9.75 5.52 -28.45
N TYR A 140 -8.69 5.23 -27.69
CA TYR A 140 -7.90 4.03 -27.91
C TYR A 140 -8.74 2.76 -27.77
N LEU A 141 -9.61 2.69 -26.74
CA LEU A 141 -10.50 1.56 -26.50
C LEU A 141 -11.49 1.35 -27.66
N GLU A 142 -12.02 2.44 -28.26
CA GLU A 142 -12.94 2.40 -29.40
C GLU A 142 -12.29 1.89 -30.69
N GLU A 143 -10.98 2.05 -30.85
CA GLU A 143 -10.19 1.57 -32.00
C GLU A 143 -9.85 0.08 -31.91
N LEU A 144 -9.92 -0.50 -30.69
CA LEU A 144 -9.61 -1.91 -30.46
C LEU A 144 -10.76 -2.82 -30.95
N THR A 145 -10.39 -3.88 -31.65
CA THR A 145 -11.36 -4.92 -32.10
C THR A 145 -11.43 -6.10 -31.14
N GLY A 146 -10.51 -6.18 -30.16
CA GLY A 146 -10.40 -7.22 -29.15
C GLY A 146 -11.12 -6.93 -27.87
N GLN A 147 -10.96 -7.83 -26.88
CA GLN A 147 -11.47 -7.62 -25.55
C GLN A 147 -10.51 -6.71 -24.78
N ALA A 148 -11.03 -5.59 -24.27
CA ALA A 148 -10.26 -4.64 -23.50
C ALA A 148 -11.10 -4.00 -22.40
N SER A 149 -10.44 -3.45 -21.36
CA SER A 149 -11.10 -2.75 -20.24
C SER A 149 -10.36 -1.47 -19.87
N LEU A 150 -11.13 -0.42 -19.56
CA LEU A 150 -10.61 0.85 -19.06
C LEU A 150 -10.69 0.87 -17.53
N ARG A 151 -9.60 1.26 -16.89
CA ARG A 151 -9.51 1.47 -15.44
C ARG A 151 -8.62 2.66 -15.08
N GLU A 152 -8.61 3.05 -13.83
CA GLU A 152 -7.60 3.97 -13.29
C GLU A 152 -6.26 3.24 -13.12
N THR A 153 -5.17 3.95 -13.34
CA THR A 153 -3.81 3.46 -13.09
C THR A 153 -3.54 3.39 -11.59
N THR A 154 -2.80 2.39 -11.17
CA THR A 154 -2.44 2.16 -9.78
C THR A 154 -0.93 2.31 -9.55
N LEU A 155 -0.51 2.37 -8.30
CA LEU A 155 0.92 2.36 -7.96
C LEU A 155 1.59 1.03 -8.34
N GLU A 156 0.82 -0.06 -8.40
CA GLU A 156 1.32 -1.38 -8.85
C GLU A 156 1.73 -1.32 -10.33
N ASP A 157 0.95 -0.66 -11.18
CA ASP A 157 1.30 -0.45 -12.59
C ASP A 157 2.63 0.29 -12.74
N VAL A 158 2.82 1.35 -11.94
CA VAL A 158 4.07 2.11 -11.93
C VAL A 158 5.25 1.23 -11.56
N PHE A 159 5.09 0.40 -10.53
CA PHE A 159 6.15 -0.50 -10.07
C PHE A 159 6.50 -1.55 -11.12
N VAL A 160 5.50 -2.20 -11.72
CA VAL A 160 5.67 -3.23 -12.76
C VAL A 160 6.37 -2.65 -14.00
N GLU A 161 5.94 -1.48 -14.47
CA GLU A 161 6.53 -0.81 -15.64
C GLU A 161 8.00 -0.43 -15.40
N ARG A 162 8.34 0.04 -14.20
CA ARG A 162 9.72 0.39 -13.87
C ARG A 162 10.61 -0.83 -13.67
N ALA A 163 10.13 -1.85 -12.95
CA ALA A 163 10.84 -3.11 -12.78
C ALA A 163 11.06 -3.82 -14.12
N GLY A 164 10.07 -3.80 -15.03
CA GLY A 164 10.18 -4.37 -16.38
C GLY A 164 11.24 -3.70 -17.24
N LYS A 165 11.38 -2.38 -17.17
CA LYS A 165 12.42 -1.64 -17.91
C LYS A 165 13.85 -2.01 -17.48
N HIS A 166 14.06 -2.34 -16.20
CA HIS A 166 15.36 -2.77 -15.71
C HIS A 166 15.73 -4.21 -16.13
N LEU A 167 14.75 -5.06 -16.43
CA LEU A 167 14.98 -6.43 -16.92
C LEU A 167 15.40 -6.43 -18.41
N ILE A 168 15.00 -5.44 -19.20
CA ILE A 168 15.28 -5.33 -20.64
C ILE A 168 16.59 -4.57 -20.89
N SER A 169 17.10 -3.82 -19.91
CA SER A 169 18.30 -2.97 -20.03
C SER A 169 19.61 -3.69 -19.69
N LYS A 170 19.59 -5.00 -19.52
CA LYS A 170 20.77 -5.88 -19.33
C LYS A 170 20.94 -6.78 -20.54
#